data_f9a68644d94d7376f41303314ed0b5d4
#
_entry.id   f9a68644d94d7376f41303314ed0b5d4
#
_cell.length_a   1.000
_cell.length_b   1.000
_cell.length_c   1.000
_cell.angle_alpha   90.00
_cell.angle_beta   90.00
_cell.angle_gamma   90.00
#
_symmetry.space_group_name_H-M   'P 1'
#
loop_
_entity.id
_entity.type
_entity.pdbx_description
1 polymer ?
#
loop_
_entity_poly.entity_id
_entity_poly.type
_entity_poly.pdbx_seq_one_letter_code
_entity_poly.pdbx_strand_id
1 'polypeptide(L)'
;MKVQIIGGSGTGKSTLAKFISEKENIKWIDTDRYLWKDELFTENHPIEKRKEMYEKDMESECDYVVSGSIFSWNANGFHNRDLLVFLYLDEEIRMERLRKREISRDDTKKTWRDENGNLTNEFIEWCKTYLKEKDNTQIGTYAAQSYEIELSKSSILKLDSSQSVEELYSKVRASLKSNSTFSNVINREKKEEI
;
A
#
# COMPACT_ATOMS: atom_id res chain seq x y z
N MET A 1 1.08 -7.89 -15.18
CA MET A 1 1.21 -7.94 -13.70
C MET A 1 0.72 -6.65 -13.10
N LYS A 2 -0.37 -6.71 -12.35
CA LYS A 2 -0.99 -5.54 -11.70
C LYS A 2 -1.08 -5.82 -10.20
N VAL A 3 -0.23 -5.18 -9.41
CA VAL A 3 -0.08 -5.45 -7.97
C VAL A 3 -0.36 -4.20 -7.17
N GLN A 4 -1.18 -4.29 -6.13
CA GLN A 4 -1.34 -3.23 -5.14
C GLN A 4 -0.80 -3.71 -3.79
N ILE A 5 -0.07 -2.83 -3.10
CA ILE A 5 0.55 -3.10 -1.81
C ILE A 5 -0.02 -2.12 -0.79
N ILE A 6 -0.75 -2.63 0.20
CA ILE A 6 -1.30 -1.86 1.31
C ILE A 6 -0.67 -2.27 2.64
N GLY A 7 -0.89 -1.50 3.68
CA GLY A 7 -0.34 -1.71 5.03
C GLY A 7 -0.11 -0.39 5.74
N GLY A 8 0.14 -0.40 7.03
CA GLY A 8 0.38 0.79 7.83
C GLY A 8 1.60 1.61 7.35
N SER A 9 1.65 2.88 7.72
CA SER A 9 2.86 3.68 7.54
C SER A 9 4.04 3.01 8.25
N GLY A 10 5.20 2.96 7.60
CA GLY A 10 6.40 2.29 8.15
C GLY A 10 6.53 0.80 7.81
N THR A 11 5.54 0.16 7.18
CA THR A 11 5.64 -1.27 6.78
C THR A 11 6.47 -1.52 5.52
N GLY A 12 6.98 -0.50 4.83
CA GLY A 12 7.85 -0.70 3.67
C GLY A 12 7.13 -0.86 2.31
N LYS A 13 5.86 -0.47 2.20
CA LYS A 13 5.09 -0.54 0.94
C LYS A 13 5.82 0.05 -0.26
N SER A 14 6.27 1.30 -0.14
CA SER A 14 6.95 2.01 -1.23
C SER A 14 8.31 1.38 -1.56
N THR A 15 9.01 0.83 -0.56
CA THR A 15 10.28 0.11 -0.77
C THR A 15 10.05 -1.15 -1.62
N LEU A 16 9.05 -1.97 -1.25
CA LEU A 16 8.73 -3.17 -2.02
C LEU A 16 8.19 -2.82 -3.41
N ALA A 17 7.30 -1.82 -3.52
CA ALA A 17 6.76 -1.40 -4.81
C ALA A 17 7.86 -0.91 -5.76
N LYS A 18 8.79 -0.08 -5.27
CA LYS A 18 9.93 0.38 -6.06
C LYS A 18 10.81 -0.76 -6.51
N PHE A 19 11.11 -1.70 -5.62
CA PHE A 19 11.91 -2.89 -5.94
C PHE A 19 11.24 -3.75 -7.04
N ILE A 20 9.92 -3.99 -6.92
CA ILE A 20 9.15 -4.72 -7.94
C ILE A 20 9.20 -3.97 -9.27
N SER A 21 8.95 -2.65 -9.26
CA SER A 21 8.97 -1.80 -10.46
C SER A 21 10.30 -1.90 -11.20
N GLU A 22 11.42 -1.84 -10.48
CA GLU A 22 12.78 -1.96 -11.04
C GLU A 22 13.07 -3.36 -11.59
N LYS A 23 12.65 -4.42 -10.87
CA LYS A 23 12.88 -5.81 -11.28
C LYS A 23 12.05 -6.25 -12.48
N GLU A 24 10.82 -5.77 -12.57
CA GLU A 24 9.87 -6.17 -13.61
C GLU A 24 9.79 -5.14 -14.76
N ASN A 25 10.46 -4.00 -14.62
CA ASN A 25 10.39 -2.87 -15.55
C ASN A 25 8.94 -2.40 -15.81
N ILE A 26 8.16 -2.23 -14.74
CA ILE A 26 6.76 -1.80 -14.77
C ILE A 26 6.57 -0.48 -14.03
N LYS A 27 5.46 0.20 -14.31
CA LYS A 27 5.13 1.49 -13.70
C LYS A 27 4.91 1.35 -12.19
N TRP A 28 5.58 2.18 -11.40
CA TRP A 28 5.28 2.37 -9.98
C TRP A 28 4.34 3.55 -9.80
N ILE A 29 3.27 3.33 -9.05
CA ILE A 29 2.28 4.33 -8.68
C ILE A 29 2.31 4.47 -7.15
N ASP A 30 2.72 5.64 -6.67
CA ASP A 30 2.63 5.98 -5.25
C ASP A 30 1.33 6.77 -5.01
N THR A 31 0.44 6.23 -4.17
CA THR A 31 -0.86 6.86 -3.93
C THR A 31 -0.77 8.14 -3.09
N ASP A 32 0.33 8.34 -2.36
CA ASP A 32 0.56 9.56 -1.59
C ASP A 32 0.59 10.80 -2.50
N ARG A 33 1.03 10.67 -3.76
CA ARG A 33 1.01 11.75 -4.74
C ARG A 33 -0.39 12.20 -5.17
N TYR A 34 -1.41 11.33 -5.04
CA TYR A 34 -2.78 11.76 -5.28
C TYR A 34 -3.32 12.59 -4.12
N LEU A 35 -2.89 12.25 -2.90
CA LEU A 35 -3.36 12.92 -1.71
C LEU A 35 -2.67 14.27 -1.49
N TRP A 36 -1.35 14.32 -1.64
CA TRP A 36 -0.51 15.44 -1.25
C TRP A 36 -0.03 16.24 -2.46
N LYS A 37 -0.07 17.59 -2.34
CA LYS A 37 0.45 18.52 -3.35
C LYS A 37 1.96 18.67 -3.28
N ASP A 38 2.53 18.42 -2.11
CA ASP A 38 3.93 18.68 -1.79
C ASP A 38 4.57 17.51 -1.05
N GLU A 39 5.89 17.43 -1.08
CA GLU A 39 6.68 16.40 -0.41
C GLU A 39 6.70 16.53 1.13
N LEU A 40 6.27 17.69 1.65
CA LEU A 40 6.17 17.94 3.09
C LEU A 40 4.86 17.45 3.68
N PHE A 41 3.92 16.99 2.84
CA PHE A 41 2.61 16.49 3.24
C PHE A 41 1.78 17.54 4.02
N THR A 42 1.80 18.80 3.53
CA THR A 42 1.15 19.94 4.19
C THR A 42 -0.20 20.28 3.58
N GLU A 43 -0.39 20.02 2.29
CA GLU A 43 -1.60 20.41 1.58
C GLU A 43 -2.16 19.26 0.73
N ASN A 44 -3.48 19.04 0.83
CA ASN A 44 -4.15 18.00 0.08
C ASN A 44 -4.65 18.48 -1.29
N HIS A 45 -4.58 17.60 -2.28
CA HIS A 45 -5.35 17.77 -3.51
C HIS A 45 -6.86 17.63 -3.26
N PRO A 46 -7.72 18.46 -3.91
CA PRO A 46 -9.15 18.20 -3.94
C PRO A 46 -9.47 16.82 -4.57
N ILE A 47 -10.62 16.24 -4.22
CA ILE A 47 -11.02 14.89 -4.69
C ILE A 47 -11.07 14.83 -6.22
N GLU A 48 -11.57 15.87 -6.87
CA GLU A 48 -11.65 15.96 -8.33
C GLU A 48 -10.27 15.84 -8.99
N LYS A 49 -9.28 16.52 -8.41
CA LYS A 49 -7.89 16.43 -8.89
C LYS A 49 -7.27 15.06 -8.68
N ARG A 50 -7.58 14.41 -7.55
CA ARG A 50 -7.13 13.03 -7.29
C ARG A 50 -7.71 12.06 -8.33
N LYS A 51 -8.98 12.20 -8.68
CA LYS A 51 -9.66 11.39 -9.71
C LYS A 51 -9.03 11.59 -11.08
N GLU A 52 -8.83 12.84 -11.49
CA GLU A 52 -8.16 13.19 -12.76
C GLU A 52 -6.77 12.54 -12.87
N MET A 53 -5.97 12.64 -11.81
CA MET A 53 -4.63 12.04 -11.77
C MET A 53 -4.69 10.51 -11.85
N TYR A 54 -5.63 9.89 -11.14
CA TYR A 54 -5.84 8.45 -11.18
C TYR A 54 -6.28 7.98 -12.57
N GLU A 55 -7.25 8.64 -13.20
CA GLU A 55 -7.74 8.31 -14.54
C GLU A 55 -6.60 8.37 -15.57
N LYS A 56 -5.81 9.43 -15.53
CA LYS A 56 -4.62 9.56 -16.38
C LYS A 56 -3.62 8.42 -16.19
N ASP A 57 -3.43 7.95 -14.97
CA ASP A 57 -2.54 6.81 -14.71
C ASP A 57 -3.11 5.50 -15.24
N MET A 58 -4.43 5.37 -15.31
CA MET A 58 -5.15 4.18 -15.77
C MET A 58 -5.47 4.19 -17.27
N GLU A 59 -5.24 5.30 -18.00
CA GLU A 59 -5.44 5.38 -19.45
C GLU A 59 -4.63 4.33 -20.23
N SER A 60 -3.47 3.97 -19.72
CA SER A 60 -2.66 2.90 -20.31
C SER A 60 -2.98 1.56 -19.67
N GLU A 61 -3.31 0.54 -20.46
CA GLU A 61 -3.50 -0.85 -19.98
C GLU A 61 -2.18 -1.54 -19.59
N CYS A 62 -1.21 -0.79 -19.09
CA CYS A 62 0.11 -1.31 -18.76
C CYS A 62 0.11 -2.10 -17.45
N ASP A 63 1.14 -2.88 -17.27
CA ASP A 63 1.49 -3.47 -15.99
C ASP A 63 1.90 -2.39 -14.99
N TYR A 64 1.56 -2.59 -13.72
CA TYR A 64 1.87 -1.62 -12.67
C TYR A 64 2.06 -2.27 -11.30
N VAL A 65 2.74 -1.55 -10.43
CA VAL A 65 2.74 -1.80 -8.99
C VAL A 65 2.35 -0.53 -8.25
N VAL A 66 1.42 -0.64 -7.30
CA VAL A 66 0.89 0.46 -6.51
C VAL A 66 1.37 0.34 -5.07
N SER A 67 1.86 1.43 -4.46
CA SER A 67 2.06 1.54 -3.02
C SER A 67 0.99 2.44 -2.40
N GLY A 68 0.17 1.85 -1.53
CA GLY A 68 -0.89 2.54 -0.82
C GLY A 68 -2.30 2.21 -1.29
N SER A 69 -3.27 2.96 -0.79
CA SER A 69 -4.70 2.77 -1.04
C SER A 69 -5.38 4.09 -1.41
N ILE A 70 -6.34 3.99 -2.32
CA ILE A 70 -7.26 5.08 -2.67
C ILE A 70 -8.71 4.73 -2.30
N PHE A 71 -8.91 3.64 -1.56
CA PHE A 71 -10.22 3.07 -1.27
C PHE A 71 -11.19 4.07 -0.63
N SER A 72 -10.70 4.96 0.24
CA SER A 72 -11.51 5.96 0.95
C SER A 72 -12.20 6.99 0.04
N TRP A 73 -11.68 7.23 -1.16
CA TRP A 73 -12.25 8.19 -2.11
C TRP A 73 -12.53 7.59 -3.49
N ASN A 74 -12.03 6.37 -3.76
CA ASN A 74 -12.34 5.59 -4.96
C ASN A 74 -12.31 4.10 -4.62
N ALA A 75 -13.41 3.59 -4.08
CA ALA A 75 -13.53 2.19 -3.65
C ALA A 75 -13.34 1.16 -4.78
N ASN A 76 -13.57 1.57 -6.03
CA ASN A 76 -13.34 0.74 -7.21
C ASN A 76 -11.95 0.94 -7.84
N GLY A 77 -11.11 1.78 -7.23
CA GLY A 77 -9.76 2.02 -7.73
C GLY A 77 -8.92 0.75 -7.74
N PHE A 78 -8.12 0.60 -8.79
CA PHE A 78 -7.27 -0.59 -9.01
C PHE A 78 -8.04 -1.93 -8.97
N HIS A 79 -9.34 -1.93 -9.36
CA HIS A 79 -10.18 -3.13 -9.36
C HIS A 79 -9.67 -4.24 -10.29
N ASN A 80 -8.84 -3.88 -11.29
CA ASN A 80 -8.25 -4.80 -12.26
C ASN A 80 -6.87 -5.36 -11.82
N ARG A 81 -6.50 -5.18 -10.54
CA ARG A 81 -5.27 -5.77 -9.99
C ARG A 81 -5.34 -7.29 -9.95
N ASP A 82 -4.22 -7.95 -10.24
CA ASP A 82 -4.07 -9.40 -10.14
C ASP A 82 -3.89 -9.85 -8.69
N LEU A 83 -3.26 -8.99 -7.86
CA LEU A 83 -2.88 -9.31 -6.49
C LEU A 83 -2.95 -8.08 -5.58
N LEU A 84 -3.61 -8.25 -4.42
CA LEU A 84 -3.54 -7.32 -3.30
C LEU A 84 -2.58 -7.87 -2.24
N VAL A 85 -1.47 -7.17 -2.02
CA VAL A 85 -0.49 -7.51 -1.00
C VAL A 85 -0.76 -6.67 0.24
N PHE A 86 -0.95 -7.32 1.39
CA PHE A 86 -1.02 -6.66 2.68
C PHE A 86 0.27 -6.88 3.46
N LEU A 87 1.02 -5.80 3.65
CA LEU A 87 2.21 -5.80 4.49
C LEU A 87 1.84 -5.48 5.94
N TYR A 88 2.12 -6.42 6.83
CA TYR A 88 2.06 -6.20 8.27
C TYR A 88 3.46 -6.20 8.89
N LEU A 89 3.58 -5.59 10.03
CA LEU A 89 4.81 -5.52 10.81
C LEU A 89 4.44 -5.41 12.29
N ASP A 90 5.24 -6.00 13.14
CA ASP A 90 5.15 -5.77 14.58
C ASP A 90 5.10 -4.27 14.88
N GLU A 91 4.21 -3.87 15.80
CA GLU A 91 3.90 -2.46 16.02
C GLU A 91 5.09 -1.69 16.59
N GLU A 92 5.88 -2.31 17.47
CA GLU A 92 7.06 -1.67 18.07
C GLU A 92 8.12 -1.42 16.99
N ILE A 93 8.39 -2.43 16.15
CA ILE A 93 9.34 -2.32 15.04
C ILE A 93 8.84 -1.28 14.02
N ARG A 94 7.55 -1.27 13.72
CA ARG A 94 6.93 -0.30 12.81
C ARG A 94 7.12 1.13 13.31
N MET A 95 6.84 1.37 14.58
CA MET A 95 6.96 2.69 15.20
C MET A 95 8.43 3.13 15.32
N GLU A 96 9.36 2.21 15.56
CA GLU A 96 10.78 2.52 15.55
C GLU A 96 11.27 2.95 14.15
N ARG A 97 10.85 2.23 13.10
CA ARG A 97 11.14 2.62 11.70
C ARG A 97 10.61 4.00 11.36
N LEU A 98 9.38 4.30 11.81
CA LEU A 98 8.76 5.63 11.59
C LEU A 98 9.54 6.73 12.29
N ARG A 99 9.91 6.56 13.56
CA ARG A 99 10.69 7.57 14.31
C ARG A 99 12.04 7.82 13.64
N LYS A 100 12.77 6.77 13.28
CA LYS A 100 14.07 6.90 12.58
C LYS A 100 13.93 7.68 11.27
N ARG A 101 12.89 7.38 10.48
CA ARG A 101 12.61 8.06 9.22
C ARG A 101 12.24 9.54 9.42
N GLU A 102 11.37 9.85 10.37
CA GLU A 102 10.91 11.22 10.61
C GLU A 102 12.05 12.11 11.16
N ILE A 103 12.91 11.57 12.02
CA ILE A 103 14.09 12.29 12.49
C ILE A 103 15.06 12.64 11.35
N SER A 104 15.18 11.76 10.35
CA SER A 104 16.09 11.98 9.22
C SER A 104 15.51 12.90 8.13
N ARG A 105 14.21 13.19 8.17
CA ARG A 105 13.54 13.87 7.05
C ARG A 105 13.55 15.38 7.12
N ASP A 106 13.44 15.97 8.29
CA ASP A 106 13.31 17.44 8.36
C ASP A 106 13.38 18.02 9.76
N ASP A 107 14.19 19.07 9.92
CA ASP A 107 14.28 19.89 11.13
C ASP A 107 13.13 20.91 11.27
N THR A 108 12.28 21.08 10.24
CA THR A 108 11.24 22.12 10.22
C THR A 108 9.94 21.68 10.89
N LYS A 109 9.69 20.39 11.05
CA LYS A 109 8.49 19.89 11.73
C LYS A 109 8.60 20.07 13.25
N LYS A 110 7.53 20.64 13.83
CA LYS A 110 7.42 20.74 15.29
C LYS A 110 7.48 19.33 15.91
N THR A 111 8.53 19.09 16.68
CA THR A 111 8.73 17.85 17.41
C THR A 111 8.68 18.10 18.92
N TRP A 112 8.28 17.09 19.69
CA TRP A 112 8.29 17.09 21.15
C TRP A 112 8.64 15.69 21.67
N ARG A 113 8.77 15.55 22.99
CA ARG A 113 8.93 14.24 23.62
C ARG A 113 7.61 13.76 24.16
N ASP A 114 7.27 12.49 23.89
CA ASP A 114 6.12 11.82 24.49
C ASP A 114 6.39 11.46 25.97
N GLU A 115 5.39 10.87 26.65
CA GLU A 115 5.46 10.46 28.04
C GLU A 115 6.60 9.46 28.36
N ASN A 116 7.05 8.72 27.36
CA ASN A 116 8.17 7.78 27.44
C ASN A 116 9.52 8.40 27.03
N GLY A 117 9.56 9.72 26.79
CA GLY A 117 10.76 10.46 26.40
C GLY A 117 11.18 10.28 24.94
N ASN A 118 10.39 9.59 24.10
CA ASN A 118 10.68 9.41 22.69
C ASN A 118 10.33 10.67 21.90
N LEU A 119 11.17 10.99 20.92
CA LEU A 119 10.86 12.05 19.97
C LEU A 119 9.62 11.70 19.14
N THR A 120 8.69 12.64 19.02
CA THR A 120 7.43 12.47 18.31
C THR A 120 7.00 13.75 17.58
N ASN A 121 6.03 13.65 16.71
CA ASN A 121 5.35 14.74 16.01
C ASN A 121 3.90 14.34 15.72
N GLU A 122 3.10 15.22 15.13
CA GLU A 122 1.69 14.97 14.81
C GLU A 122 1.50 13.72 13.93
N PHE A 123 2.39 13.50 12.96
CA PHE A 123 2.32 12.32 12.10
C PHE A 123 2.59 11.02 12.87
N ILE A 124 3.60 10.99 13.73
CA ILE A 124 3.91 9.83 14.57
C ILE A 124 2.75 9.55 15.53
N GLU A 125 2.17 10.59 16.16
CA GLU A 125 1.00 10.42 17.04
C GLU A 125 -0.20 9.86 16.27
N TRP A 126 -0.46 10.36 15.07
CA TRP A 126 -1.49 9.78 14.22
C TRP A 126 -1.19 8.31 13.89
N CYS A 127 0.06 7.95 13.59
CA CYS A 127 0.45 6.57 13.31
C CYS A 127 0.24 5.60 14.49
N LYS A 128 0.25 6.11 15.76
CA LYS A 128 -0.06 5.31 16.96
C LYS A 128 -1.52 4.85 17.02
N THR A 129 -2.42 5.46 16.26
CA THR A 129 -3.84 5.07 16.19
C THR A 129 -4.09 3.86 15.30
N TYR A 130 -3.10 3.42 14.51
CA TYR A 130 -3.24 2.41 13.45
C TYR A 130 -4.00 1.15 13.88
N LEU A 131 -3.65 0.55 15.02
CA LEU A 131 -4.31 -0.64 15.55
C LEU A 131 -5.47 -0.32 16.53
N LYS A 132 -5.52 0.92 17.02
CA LYS A 132 -6.49 1.34 18.06
C LYS A 132 -7.82 1.77 17.45
N GLU A 133 -7.76 2.46 16.32
CA GLU A 133 -8.94 2.93 15.64
C GLU A 133 -9.72 1.75 15.05
N LYS A 134 -11.04 1.73 15.30
CA LYS A 134 -11.96 0.67 14.87
C LYS A 134 -12.90 1.09 13.76
N ASP A 135 -13.03 2.38 13.52
CA ASP A 135 -13.82 2.91 12.42
C ASP A 135 -13.10 2.63 11.08
N ASN A 136 -13.73 1.80 10.26
CA ASN A 136 -13.20 1.39 8.96
C ASN A 136 -13.26 2.49 7.89
N THR A 137 -13.84 3.64 8.19
CA THR A 137 -13.81 4.84 7.34
C THR A 137 -12.59 5.72 7.59
N GLN A 138 -11.88 5.52 8.71
CA GLN A 138 -10.70 6.30 9.06
C GLN A 138 -9.49 5.86 8.25
N ILE A 139 -8.99 6.78 7.41
CA ILE A 139 -7.87 6.53 6.51
C ILE A 139 -6.60 6.16 7.28
N GLY A 140 -5.83 5.22 6.75
CA GLY A 140 -4.51 4.85 7.29
C GLY A 140 -4.57 3.96 8.54
N THR A 141 -5.72 3.37 8.85
CA THR A 141 -5.93 2.46 9.97
C THR A 141 -5.95 1.00 9.54
N TYR A 142 -5.72 0.09 10.48
CA TYR A 142 -5.86 -1.34 10.24
C TYR A 142 -7.33 -1.72 9.95
N ALA A 143 -8.28 -1.05 10.58
CA ALA A 143 -9.72 -1.27 10.34
C ALA A 143 -10.10 -0.96 8.89
N ALA A 144 -9.69 0.19 8.36
CA ALA A 144 -9.96 0.56 6.97
C ALA A 144 -9.29 -0.40 5.97
N GLN A 145 -8.06 -0.81 6.23
CA GLN A 145 -7.35 -1.76 5.36
C GLN A 145 -7.95 -3.17 5.42
N SER A 146 -8.39 -3.61 6.59
CA SER A 146 -9.09 -4.89 6.74
C SER A 146 -10.40 -4.90 5.96
N TYR A 147 -11.13 -3.79 5.97
CA TYR A 147 -12.35 -3.63 5.20
C TYR A 147 -12.09 -3.62 3.68
N GLU A 148 -11.04 -2.93 3.22
CA GLU A 148 -10.62 -3.01 1.80
C GLU A 148 -10.26 -4.45 1.39
N ILE A 149 -9.57 -5.20 2.26
CA ILE A 149 -9.22 -6.61 2.03
C ILE A 149 -10.48 -7.47 1.92
N GLU A 150 -11.44 -7.28 2.83
CA GLU A 150 -12.69 -8.04 2.86
C GLU A 150 -13.52 -7.86 1.57
N LEU A 151 -13.55 -6.64 1.05
CA LEU A 151 -14.28 -6.32 -0.19
C LEU A 151 -13.48 -6.62 -1.47
N SER A 152 -12.21 -7.00 -1.36
CA SER A 152 -11.36 -7.25 -2.52
C SER A 152 -11.80 -8.50 -3.29
N LYS A 153 -11.94 -8.36 -4.60
CA LYS A 153 -12.17 -9.47 -5.54
C LYS A 153 -10.87 -10.10 -6.07
N SER A 154 -9.74 -9.48 -5.79
CA SER A 154 -8.41 -9.97 -6.21
C SER A 154 -7.89 -11.00 -5.22
N SER A 155 -6.96 -11.84 -5.65
CA SER A 155 -6.18 -12.68 -4.73
C SER A 155 -5.48 -11.82 -3.69
N ILE A 156 -5.39 -12.32 -2.46
CA ILE A 156 -4.80 -11.59 -1.32
C ILE A 156 -3.56 -12.34 -0.83
N LEU A 157 -2.48 -11.61 -0.64
CA LEU A 157 -1.24 -12.12 -0.06
C LEU A 157 -0.85 -11.28 1.17
N LYS A 158 -0.83 -11.90 2.34
CA LYS A 158 -0.40 -11.26 3.59
C LYS A 158 1.07 -11.60 3.87
N LEU A 159 1.91 -10.58 4.06
CA LEU A 159 3.36 -10.75 4.25
C LEU A 159 3.84 -9.98 5.46
N ASP A 160 4.66 -10.65 6.27
CA ASP A 160 5.44 -10.03 7.33
C ASP A 160 6.61 -9.26 6.73
N SER A 161 6.60 -7.94 6.90
CA SER A 161 7.62 -7.04 6.35
C SER A 161 8.87 -6.88 7.23
N SER A 162 9.06 -7.76 8.20
CA SER A 162 10.36 -7.94 8.87
C SER A 162 11.40 -8.61 7.97
N GLN A 163 10.94 -9.31 6.94
CA GLN A 163 11.77 -9.99 5.95
C GLN A 163 12.47 -9.01 5.00
N SER A 164 13.49 -9.49 4.29
CA SER A 164 14.18 -8.73 3.25
C SER A 164 13.24 -8.40 2.07
N VAL A 165 13.54 -7.34 1.34
CA VAL A 165 12.73 -6.95 0.17
C VAL A 165 12.78 -8.01 -0.93
N GLU A 166 13.88 -8.72 -1.07
CA GLU A 166 14.10 -9.82 -1.99
C GLU A 166 13.20 -11.03 -1.66
N GLU A 167 13.08 -11.38 -0.39
CA GLU A 167 12.19 -12.45 0.07
C GLU A 167 10.73 -12.09 -0.15
N LEU A 168 10.33 -10.86 0.17
CA LEU A 168 8.98 -10.35 -0.08
C LEU A 168 8.66 -10.40 -1.57
N TYR A 169 9.56 -9.90 -2.43
CA TYR A 169 9.40 -9.97 -3.88
C TYR A 169 9.26 -11.40 -4.39
N SER A 170 10.09 -12.33 -3.91
CA SER A 170 10.02 -13.74 -4.29
C SER A 170 8.66 -14.35 -3.99
N LYS A 171 8.06 -14.03 -2.82
CA LYS A 171 6.73 -14.47 -2.42
C LYS A 171 5.62 -13.87 -3.29
N VAL A 172 5.72 -12.58 -3.65
CA VAL A 172 4.80 -11.92 -4.59
C VAL A 172 4.83 -12.64 -5.94
N ARG A 173 6.03 -12.92 -6.48
CA ARG A 173 6.20 -13.62 -7.75
C ARG A 173 5.63 -15.05 -7.72
N ALA A 174 5.85 -15.78 -6.65
CA ALA A 174 5.30 -17.13 -6.49
C ALA A 174 3.76 -17.11 -6.46
N SER A 175 3.15 -16.16 -5.73
CA SER A 175 1.69 -16.00 -5.67
C SER A 175 1.08 -15.70 -7.04
N LEU A 176 1.68 -14.80 -7.81
CA LEU A 176 1.21 -14.46 -9.16
C LEU A 176 1.27 -15.64 -10.13
N LYS A 177 2.33 -16.46 -10.05
CA LYS A 177 2.46 -17.68 -10.87
C LYS A 177 1.38 -18.71 -10.55
N SER A 178 1.10 -18.94 -9.27
CA SER A 178 0.06 -19.86 -8.83
C SER A 178 -1.32 -19.44 -9.35
N ASN A 179 -1.66 -18.16 -9.26
CA ASN A 179 -2.93 -17.61 -9.74
C ASN A 179 -3.09 -17.80 -11.26
N SER A 180 -2.05 -17.61 -12.04
CA SER A 180 -2.08 -17.80 -13.50
C SER A 180 -2.29 -19.27 -13.89
N THR A 181 -1.76 -20.20 -13.14
CA THR A 181 -1.93 -21.64 -13.37
C THR A 181 -3.37 -22.08 -13.11
N PHE A 182 -3.99 -21.63 -12.01
CA PHE A 182 -5.40 -21.94 -11.70
C PHE A 182 -6.37 -21.37 -12.75
N SER A 183 -6.15 -20.14 -13.20
CA SER A 183 -6.99 -19.53 -14.25
C SER A 183 -6.91 -20.28 -15.57
N ASN A 184 -5.75 -20.83 -15.92
CA ASN A 184 -5.56 -21.61 -17.15
C ASN A 184 -6.22 -23.01 -17.08
N VAL A 185 -6.27 -23.62 -15.91
CA VAL A 185 -6.95 -24.93 -15.71
C VAL A 185 -8.47 -24.77 -15.87
N ILE A 186 -9.07 -23.77 -15.19
CA ILE A 186 -10.51 -23.50 -15.26
C ILE A 186 -10.94 -23.16 -16.70
N ASN A 187 -10.13 -22.44 -17.44
CA ASN A 187 -10.43 -22.08 -18.85
C ASN A 187 -10.26 -23.26 -19.82
N ARG A 188 -9.48 -24.28 -19.50
CA ARG A 188 -9.39 -25.52 -20.28
C ARG A 188 -10.61 -26.42 -20.07
N GLU A 189 -11.00 -26.62 -18.80
CA GLU A 189 -12.19 -27.43 -18.47
C GLU A 189 -13.47 -26.88 -19.10
N LYS A 190 -13.65 -25.54 -19.13
CA LYS A 190 -14.80 -24.89 -19.82
C LYS A 190 -14.79 -25.00 -21.34
N LYS A 191 -13.66 -25.32 -21.97
CA LYS A 191 -13.55 -25.51 -23.44
C LYS A 191 -13.77 -26.97 -23.86
N GLU A 192 -13.66 -27.90 -22.93
CA GLU A 192 -13.89 -29.34 -23.18
C GLU A 192 -15.36 -29.73 -22.94
N GLU A 193 -16.18 -28.82 -22.37
CA GLU A 193 -17.62 -29.01 -22.15
C GLU A 193 -18.52 -28.38 -23.26
N ILE A 194 -17.94 -27.90 -24.35
CA ILE A 194 -18.65 -27.36 -25.53
C ILE A 194 -18.31 -28.21 -26.76
#